data_e41ecf4133bc45d5f42534216d3b67fd
#
_entry.id   e41ecf4133bc45d5f42534216d3b67fd
#
_cell.length_a   1.000
_cell.length_b   1.000
_cell.length_c   1.000
_cell.angle_alpha   90.00
_cell.angle_beta   90.00
_cell.angle_gamma   90.00
#
_symmetry.space_group_name_H-M   'P 1'
#
loop_
_entity.id
_entity.type
_entity.pdbx_description
1 polymer ?
#
loop_
_entity_poly.entity_id
_entity_poly.type
_entity_poly.pdbx_seq_one_letter_code
_entity_poly.pdbx_strand_id
1 'polypeptide(L)'
;ARFMGLHQPQAARERWHDAWATAYAKFQQQVQIAERFGGDWPWLDAYAATAPAEFFAVSCEAYFTNPARFQQEFPSLMPLLNAFFAAPTQH
;
A
#
# COMPACT_ATOMS: atom_id res chain seq x y z
N ALA A 1 16.42 -22.89 -5.55
CA ALA A 1 16.10 -22.49 -5.57
C ALA A 1 15.72 -21.78 -5.29
N ARG A 2 15.42 -21.73 -5.32
CA ARG A 2 15.16 -21.23 -5.08
C ARG A 2 14.23 -20.55 -4.98
N PHE A 3 13.78 -20.13 -4.37
CA PHE A 3 12.94 -19.45 -4.22
C PHE A 3 13.16 -18.13 -4.49
N MET A 4 12.68 -17.57 -5.44
CA MET A 4 12.99 -16.35 -5.93
C MET A 4 12.71 -15.27 -5.00
N GLY A 5 11.59 -15.25 -4.37
CA GLY A 5 11.23 -14.20 -3.47
C GLY A 5 12.17 -14.10 -2.31
N LEU A 6 12.77 -15.22 -1.96
CA LEU A 6 13.68 -15.22 -0.85
C LEU A 6 15.01 -14.59 -1.21
N HIS A 7 15.25 -14.42 -2.47
CA HIS A 7 16.53 -13.90 -2.91
C HIS A 7 16.45 -12.52 -3.49
N GLN A 8 15.42 -11.79 -3.13
CA GLN A 8 15.33 -10.42 -3.58
C GLN A 8 16.51 -9.62 -3.11
N PRO A 9 17.04 -8.74 -3.93
CA PRO A 9 18.10 -7.85 -3.50
C PRO A 9 17.65 -7.03 -2.30
N GLN A 10 18.54 -6.78 -1.41
CA GLN A 10 18.20 -5.99 -0.24
C GLN A 10 17.69 -4.61 -0.63
N ALA A 11 18.24 -4.00 -1.67
CA ALA A 11 17.78 -2.70 -2.12
C ALA A 11 16.31 -2.74 -2.54
N ALA A 12 15.88 -3.83 -3.17
CA ALA A 12 14.48 -3.95 -3.58
C ALA A 12 13.57 -4.07 -2.35
N ARG A 13 14.00 -4.83 -1.35
CA ARG A 13 13.21 -4.96 -0.12
C ARG A 13 13.13 -3.63 0.62
N GLU A 14 14.22 -2.88 0.64
CA GLU A 14 14.22 -1.58 1.27
C GLU A 14 13.31 -0.60 0.57
N ARG A 15 13.29 -0.62 -0.76
CA ARG A 15 12.37 0.23 -1.51
C ARG A 15 10.92 -0.13 -1.24
N TRP A 16 10.64 -1.41 -1.12
CA TRP A 16 9.29 -1.88 -0.76
C TRP A 16 8.88 -1.32 0.60
N HIS A 17 9.74 -1.51 1.60
CA HIS A 17 9.42 -1.02 2.95
C HIS A 17 9.32 0.50 2.99
N ASP A 18 10.21 1.19 2.29
CA ASP A 18 10.18 2.64 2.29
C ASP A 18 8.92 3.18 1.63
N ALA A 19 8.53 2.58 0.51
CA ALA A 19 7.32 3.02 -0.18
C ALA A 19 6.08 2.85 0.69
N TRP A 20 5.97 1.69 1.35
CA TRP A 20 4.84 1.44 2.23
C TRP A 20 4.85 2.32 3.45
N ALA A 21 6.02 2.52 4.07
CA ALA A 21 6.13 3.37 5.24
C ALA A 21 5.79 4.83 4.90
N THR A 22 6.26 5.30 3.76
CA THR A 22 5.98 6.66 3.33
C THR A 22 4.49 6.86 3.07
N ALA A 23 3.88 5.91 2.36
CA ALA A 23 2.45 6.01 2.05
C ALA A 23 1.61 5.94 3.33
N TYR A 24 1.99 5.09 4.26
CA TYR A 24 1.28 4.94 5.50
C TYR A 24 1.35 6.24 6.32
N ALA A 25 2.54 6.83 6.41
CA ALA A 25 2.69 8.07 7.17
C ALA A 25 1.86 9.20 6.59
N LYS A 26 1.84 9.32 5.26
CA LYS A 26 1.01 10.31 4.60
C LYS A 26 -0.47 10.07 4.86
N PHE A 27 -0.88 8.82 4.78
CA PHE A 27 -2.28 8.47 5.00
C PHE A 27 -2.70 8.79 6.43
N GLN A 28 -1.85 8.47 7.41
CA GLN A 28 -2.14 8.81 8.80
C GLN A 28 -2.30 10.32 8.97
N GLN A 29 -1.44 11.09 8.30
CA GLN A 29 -1.51 12.53 8.36
C GLN A 29 -2.83 13.04 7.79
N GLN A 30 -3.26 12.48 6.68
CA GLN A 30 -4.53 12.87 6.06
C GLN A 30 -5.71 12.60 7.00
N VAL A 31 -5.70 11.45 7.65
CA VAL A 31 -6.77 11.10 8.59
C VAL A 31 -6.75 12.06 9.78
N GLN A 32 -5.57 12.36 10.31
CA GLN A 32 -5.47 13.28 11.44
C GLN A 32 -5.96 14.67 11.10
N ILE A 33 -5.66 15.15 9.90
CA ILE A 33 -6.11 16.45 9.46
C ILE A 33 -7.64 16.47 9.35
N ALA A 34 -8.22 15.42 8.76
CA ALA A 34 -9.67 15.34 8.64
C ALA A 34 -10.34 15.30 10.01
N GLU A 35 -9.75 14.57 10.95
CA GLU A 35 -10.29 14.48 12.30
C GLU A 35 -10.24 15.80 13.05
N ARG A 36 -9.13 16.54 12.90
CA ARG A 36 -8.93 17.76 13.65
C ARG A 36 -9.62 18.97 13.07
N PHE A 37 -9.52 19.10 11.77
CA PHE A 37 -9.95 20.33 11.10
C PHE A 37 -11.17 20.13 10.22
N GLY A 38 -11.63 18.91 10.08
CA GLY A 38 -12.73 18.61 9.16
C GLY A 38 -12.20 18.57 7.74
N GLY A 39 -13.09 18.66 6.79
CA GLY A 39 -12.71 18.60 5.40
C GLY A 39 -12.89 17.19 4.86
N ASP A 40 -12.28 16.93 3.73
CA ASP A 40 -12.48 15.67 3.05
C ASP A 40 -11.68 14.55 3.70
N TRP A 41 -12.33 13.44 3.93
CA TRP A 41 -11.65 12.24 4.40
C TRP A 41 -10.97 11.55 3.23
N PRO A 42 -9.87 10.84 3.47
CA PRO A 42 -9.24 10.06 2.40
C PRO A 42 -10.22 9.04 1.86
N TRP A 43 -9.99 8.67 0.62
CA TRP A 43 -10.82 7.66 -0.03
C TRP A 43 -10.72 6.30 0.66
N LEU A 44 -9.53 5.91 1.08
CA LEU A 44 -9.34 4.63 1.74
C LEU A 44 -9.91 4.69 3.15
N ASP A 45 -10.45 3.57 3.63
CA ASP A 45 -11.04 3.50 4.96
C ASP A 45 -10.05 3.97 6.03
N ALA A 46 -10.49 4.86 6.89
CA ALA A 46 -9.64 5.41 7.94
C ALA A 46 -9.09 4.35 8.89
N TYR A 47 -9.75 3.21 8.97
CA TYR A 47 -9.23 2.10 9.78
C TYR A 47 -7.83 1.71 9.35
N ALA A 48 -7.49 1.94 8.09
CA ALA A 48 -6.16 1.64 7.57
C ALA A 48 -5.06 2.44 8.27
N ALA A 49 -5.41 3.52 8.95
CA ALA A 49 -4.41 4.33 9.66
C ALA A 49 -4.06 3.79 11.04
N THR A 50 -4.73 2.74 11.50
CA THR A 50 -4.56 2.26 12.87
C THR A 50 -3.29 1.44 13.08
N ALA A 51 -2.80 0.79 12.04
CA ALA A 51 -1.55 0.02 12.13
C ALA A 51 -1.05 -0.26 10.71
N PRO A 52 0.27 -0.45 10.55
CA PRO A 52 0.80 -0.75 9.21
C PRO A 52 0.20 -1.99 8.58
N ALA A 53 -0.07 -3.02 9.39
CA ALA A 53 -0.68 -4.24 8.87
C ALA A 53 -2.08 -4.00 8.34
N GLU A 54 -2.83 -3.13 9.01
CA GLU A 54 -4.17 -2.78 8.56
C GLU A 54 -4.12 -1.96 7.27
N PHE A 55 -3.15 -1.06 7.19
CA PHE A 55 -2.96 -0.28 5.97
C PHE A 55 -2.70 -1.20 4.78
N PHE A 56 -1.83 -2.18 4.96
CA PHE A 56 -1.53 -3.14 3.90
C PHE A 56 -2.77 -3.93 3.51
N ALA A 57 -3.51 -4.44 4.50
CA ALA A 57 -4.68 -5.27 4.23
C ALA A 57 -5.78 -4.49 3.52
N VAL A 58 -6.06 -3.27 3.98
CA VAL A 58 -7.09 -2.44 3.36
C VAL A 58 -6.66 -2.01 1.95
N SER A 59 -5.37 -1.74 1.77
CA SER A 59 -4.84 -1.39 0.46
C SER A 59 -4.98 -2.55 -0.52
N CYS A 60 -4.70 -3.77 -0.09
CA CYS A 60 -4.86 -4.93 -0.94
C CYS A 60 -6.31 -5.12 -1.36
N GLU A 61 -7.22 -4.94 -0.43
CA GLU A 61 -8.64 -5.06 -0.74
C GLU A 61 -9.04 -4.00 -1.77
N ALA A 62 -8.60 -2.77 -1.58
CA ALA A 62 -8.92 -1.69 -2.51
C ALA A 62 -8.32 -1.94 -3.89
N TYR A 63 -7.11 -2.49 -3.91
CA TYR A 63 -6.44 -2.84 -5.15
C TYR A 63 -7.28 -3.83 -5.98
N PHE A 64 -7.88 -4.82 -5.32
CA PHE A 64 -8.68 -5.80 -6.03
C PHE A 64 -10.08 -5.30 -6.38
N THR A 65 -10.67 -4.48 -5.53
CA THR A 65 -12.05 -4.07 -5.74
C THR A 65 -12.17 -2.84 -6.62
N ASN A 66 -11.18 -1.96 -6.63
CA ASN A 66 -11.22 -0.76 -7.45
C ASN A 66 -9.80 -0.32 -7.83
N PRO A 67 -9.15 -1.09 -8.72
CA PRO A 67 -7.76 -0.78 -9.05
C PRO A 67 -7.55 0.58 -9.70
N ALA A 68 -8.50 1.06 -10.48
CA ALA A 68 -8.36 2.37 -11.12
C ALA A 68 -8.28 3.48 -10.07
N ARG A 69 -9.16 3.44 -9.07
CA ARG A 69 -9.14 4.45 -8.03
C ARG A 69 -7.90 4.28 -7.15
N PHE A 70 -7.53 3.03 -6.87
CA PHE A 70 -6.33 2.79 -6.07
C PHE A 70 -5.10 3.38 -6.76
N GLN A 71 -5.00 3.24 -8.07
CA GLN A 71 -3.88 3.81 -8.80
C GLN A 71 -3.86 5.32 -8.73
N GLN A 72 -5.02 5.96 -8.77
CA GLN A 72 -5.09 7.40 -8.62
C GLN A 72 -4.64 7.87 -7.25
N GLU A 73 -5.02 7.14 -6.23
CA GLU A 73 -4.73 7.55 -4.85
C GLU A 73 -3.33 7.17 -4.40
N PHE A 74 -2.83 6.03 -4.88
CA PHE A 74 -1.54 5.52 -4.46
C PHE A 74 -0.71 5.06 -5.65
N PRO A 75 -0.34 5.99 -6.53
CA PRO A 75 0.39 5.60 -7.74
C PRO A 75 1.73 4.92 -7.44
N SER A 76 2.37 5.23 -6.33
CA SER A 76 3.64 4.61 -6.01
C SER A 76 3.50 3.18 -5.51
N LEU A 77 2.32 2.81 -5.02
CA LEU A 77 2.10 1.46 -4.53
C LEU A 77 1.56 0.52 -5.60
N MET A 78 0.97 1.07 -6.65
CA MET A 78 0.36 0.24 -7.67
C MET A 78 1.34 -0.74 -8.32
N PRO A 79 2.52 -0.30 -8.78
CA PRO A 79 3.45 -1.26 -9.37
C PRO A 79 3.96 -2.30 -8.37
N LEU A 80 4.04 -1.93 -7.10
CA LEU A 80 4.47 -2.87 -6.08
C LEU A 80 3.46 -3.99 -5.90
N LEU A 81 2.18 -3.65 -5.85
CA LEU A 81 1.14 -4.66 -5.72
C LEU A 81 0.96 -5.47 -6.98
N ASN A 82 1.13 -4.85 -8.14
CA ASN A 82 1.10 -5.60 -9.39
C ASN A 82 2.17 -6.68 -9.39
N ALA A 83 3.38 -6.34 -8.97
CA ALA A 83 4.46 -7.31 -8.93
C ALA A 83 4.22 -8.36 -7.86
N PHE A 84 3.72 -7.94 -6.70
CA PHE A 84 3.48 -8.84 -5.58
C PHE A 84 2.47 -9.92 -5.95
N PHE A 85 1.38 -9.52 -6.60
CA PHE A 85 0.31 -10.47 -6.90
C PHE A 85 0.50 -11.20 -8.23
N ALA A 86 1.32 -10.68 -9.13
CA ALA A 86 1.52 -11.33 -10.40
C ALA A 86 2.56 -12.41 -10.35
N ALA A 87 3.49 -12.27 -9.47
CA ALA A 87 4.65 -13.05 -9.56
C ALA A 87 4.40 -14.49 -9.55
N PRO A 88 4.00 -15.11 -8.79
CA PRO A 88 4.07 -16.45 -8.77
C PRO A 88 3.25 -17.24 -9.51
N THR A 89 2.69 -16.93 -10.09
CA THR A 89 1.94 -17.68 -10.72
C THR A 89 2.45 -18.47 -11.55
N GLN A 90 2.76 -18.92 -11.72
CA GLN A 90 3.11 -19.65 -12.50
C GLN A 90 3.16 -20.67 -12.41
N HIS A 91 2.81 -21.09 -12.52
CA HIS A 91 2.89 -22.07 -12.55
C HIS A 91 2.78 -22.47 -12.71
#